data_2e735f5774f5cf57c4916b9c95549867
#
_entry.id   2e735f5774f5cf57c4916b9c95549867
#
_cell.length_a   1.000
_cell.length_b   1.000
_cell.length_c   1.000
_cell.angle_alpha   90.00
_cell.angle_beta   90.00
_cell.angle_gamma   90.00
#
_symmetry.space_group_name_H-M   'P 1'
#
loop_
_entity.id
_entity.type
_entity.pdbx_description
1 polymer ?
#
loop_
_entity_poly.entity_id
_entity_poly.type
_entity_poly.pdbx_seq_one_letter_code
_entity_poly.pdbx_strand_id
1 'polypeptide(L)'
;SAASDVYKRQHRQETRGIGGIFFDYKKEKHAIINITFTLITLVINLIGAGLIVAAVTYNEVNGTGILRMIELPLWLHVLAGLALMDLIGAWLIHWLEHKVKWMWRFHIIHHSDVHVDVTSGLRHHPGENILRLLFTSLAVFIVGPTFGLVMLYQTISAFFAHLTHANIRMPLSLDHVLSYIFVTPHFHKVHHHYEQPYTDTNYGNIFSFWDHIFGTAVYEKDLDKLVYGIDTHFKTEEHSSLKNLLLIPFQPYRHPVGRK
;
A
#
# COMPACT_ATOMS: atom_id res chain seq x y z
N SER A 1 22.87 -13.99 -7.08
CA SER A 1 22.54 -13.76 -8.50
C SER A 1 22.86 -12.32 -8.86
N ALA A 2 23.13 -12.01 -10.14
CA ALA A 2 23.43 -10.65 -10.59
C ALA A 2 22.34 -9.63 -10.19
N ALA A 3 21.08 -10.04 -10.16
CA ALA A 3 19.94 -9.24 -9.70
C ALA A 3 20.06 -8.90 -8.21
N SER A 4 20.33 -9.89 -7.37
CA SER A 4 20.57 -9.72 -5.94
C SER A 4 21.73 -8.76 -5.66
N ASP A 5 22.76 -8.76 -6.51
CA ASP A 5 23.93 -7.89 -6.33
C ASP A 5 23.65 -6.43 -6.73
N VAL A 6 22.81 -6.21 -7.75
CA VAL A 6 22.35 -4.86 -8.13
C VAL A 6 21.51 -4.27 -7.00
N TYR A 7 20.51 -5.01 -6.49
CA TYR A 7 19.66 -4.56 -5.39
C TYR A 7 20.45 -4.33 -4.11
N LYS A 8 21.39 -5.23 -3.74
CA LYS A 8 22.26 -5.06 -2.58
C LYS A 8 23.17 -3.83 -2.67
N ARG A 9 23.63 -3.45 -3.87
CA ARG A 9 24.40 -2.21 -4.06
C ARG A 9 23.54 -0.99 -3.85
N GLN A 10 22.32 -0.96 -4.38
CA GLN A 10 21.36 0.12 -4.19
C GLN A 10 21.04 0.29 -2.70
N HIS A 11 20.76 -0.81 -2.01
CA HIS A 11 20.43 -0.78 -0.58
C HIS A 11 21.58 -0.29 0.32
N ARG A 12 22.84 -0.68 0.06
CA ARG A 12 24.00 -0.18 0.82
C ARG A 12 24.20 1.33 0.71
N GLN A 13 23.70 1.94 -0.34
CA GLN A 13 23.74 3.40 -0.53
C GLN A 13 22.69 4.10 0.33
N GLU A 14 21.54 3.45 0.61
CA GLU A 14 20.46 3.99 1.42
C GLU A 14 20.70 3.91 2.94
N THR A 15 21.47 2.93 3.41
CA THR A 15 21.65 2.67 4.85
C THR A 15 22.72 3.52 5.54
N ARG A 16 23.46 4.36 4.82
CA ARG A 16 24.51 5.21 5.37
C ARG A 16 23.97 6.47 6.06
N GLY A 17 23.27 6.31 7.19
CA GLY A 17 22.98 7.37 8.16
C GLY A 17 21.99 8.45 7.69
N ILE A 18 21.48 9.24 8.63
CA ILE A 18 20.53 10.34 8.38
C ILE A 18 21.05 11.38 7.37
N GLY A 19 22.37 11.52 7.22
CA GLY A 19 23.00 12.41 6.25
C GLY A 19 23.23 11.80 4.87
N GLY A 20 23.29 10.45 4.72
CA GLY A 20 23.51 9.74 3.47
C GLY A 20 22.25 9.45 2.66
N ILE A 21 21.11 9.49 3.33
CA ILE A 21 19.79 9.17 2.75
C ILE A 21 19.41 10.15 1.63
N PHE A 22 20.03 11.31 1.57
CA PHE A 22 19.55 12.41 0.74
C PHE A 22 20.22 12.54 -0.65
N PHE A 23 21.28 11.82 -1.01
CA PHE A 23 22.09 12.24 -2.15
C PHE A 23 22.47 11.20 -3.21
N ASP A 24 22.14 9.91 -3.06
CA ASP A 24 22.72 8.87 -3.93
C ASP A 24 21.85 8.38 -5.09
N TYR A 25 20.57 8.74 -5.15
CA TYR A 25 19.73 8.52 -6.32
C TYR A 25 19.07 9.83 -6.77
N LYS A 26 18.66 9.90 -8.03
CA LYS A 26 18.00 11.09 -8.58
C LYS A 26 16.58 11.23 -8.01
N LYS A 27 16.48 11.65 -6.74
CA LYS A 27 15.23 11.78 -5.98
C LYS A 27 14.15 12.57 -6.70
N GLU A 28 14.55 13.68 -7.33
CA GLU A 28 13.62 14.51 -8.10
C GLU A 28 12.96 13.70 -9.21
N LYS A 29 13.74 12.94 -10.00
CA LYS A 29 13.20 12.10 -11.06
C LYS A 29 12.31 10.98 -10.54
N HIS A 30 12.69 10.35 -9.43
CA HIS A 30 11.92 9.33 -8.76
C HIS A 30 10.57 9.89 -8.26
N ALA A 31 10.62 10.99 -7.50
CA ALA A 31 9.42 11.65 -6.99
C ALA A 31 8.50 12.14 -8.12
N ILE A 32 9.05 12.69 -9.20
CA ILE A 32 8.26 13.12 -10.37
C ILE A 32 7.48 11.94 -10.96
N ILE A 33 8.10 10.76 -11.11
CA ILE A 33 7.39 9.57 -11.61
C ILE A 33 6.22 9.21 -10.69
N ASN A 34 6.47 9.16 -9.39
CA ASN A 34 5.46 8.78 -8.40
C ASN A 34 4.31 9.81 -8.33
N ILE A 35 4.62 11.11 -8.32
CA ILE A 35 3.61 12.19 -8.38
C ILE A 35 2.82 12.14 -9.69
N THR A 36 3.47 11.81 -10.82
CA THR A 36 2.79 11.70 -12.12
C THR A 36 1.72 10.62 -12.11
N PHE A 37 1.93 9.49 -11.42
CA PHE A 37 0.88 8.49 -11.24
C PHE A 37 -0.36 9.07 -10.54
N THR A 38 -0.18 9.87 -9.48
CA THR A 38 -1.29 10.56 -8.81
C THR A 38 -2.05 11.50 -9.76
N LEU A 39 -1.33 12.27 -10.59
CA LEU A 39 -1.97 13.17 -11.56
C LEU A 39 -2.77 12.39 -12.62
N ILE A 40 -2.24 11.26 -13.11
CA ILE A 40 -2.94 10.40 -14.07
C ILE A 40 -4.22 9.82 -13.44
N THR A 41 -4.18 9.45 -12.15
CA THR A 41 -5.32 8.85 -11.45
C THR A 41 -6.33 9.87 -10.91
N LEU A 42 -6.05 11.18 -11.01
CA LEU A 42 -6.92 12.23 -10.48
C LEU A 42 -8.36 12.14 -11.02
N VAL A 43 -8.53 11.93 -12.33
CA VAL A 43 -9.86 11.80 -12.94
C VAL A 43 -10.60 10.57 -12.42
N ILE A 44 -9.90 9.45 -12.25
CA ILE A 44 -10.44 8.22 -11.67
C ILE A 44 -10.94 8.49 -10.24
N ASN A 45 -10.13 9.18 -9.45
CA ASN A 45 -10.46 9.53 -8.06
C ASN A 45 -11.69 10.47 -7.98
N LEU A 46 -11.82 11.43 -8.90
CA LEU A 46 -13.00 12.31 -8.97
C LEU A 46 -14.29 11.54 -9.30
N ILE A 47 -14.23 10.62 -10.28
CA ILE A 47 -15.37 9.73 -10.59
C ILE A 47 -15.71 8.87 -9.39
N GLY A 48 -14.70 8.34 -8.71
CA GLY A 48 -14.85 7.51 -7.55
C GLY A 48 -15.42 8.22 -6.33
N ALA A 49 -15.08 9.47 -6.14
CA ALA A 49 -15.74 10.29 -5.12
C ALA A 49 -17.25 10.30 -5.31
N GLY A 50 -17.72 10.37 -6.57
CA GLY A 50 -19.15 10.26 -6.89
C GLY A 50 -19.75 8.91 -6.49
N LEU A 51 -19.04 7.79 -6.71
CA LEU A 51 -19.51 6.46 -6.30
C LEU A 51 -19.57 6.32 -4.77
N ILE A 52 -18.57 6.85 -4.07
CA ILE A 52 -18.56 6.86 -2.60
C ILE A 52 -19.73 7.67 -2.05
N VAL A 53 -19.96 8.87 -2.57
CA VAL A 53 -21.12 9.72 -2.18
C VAL A 53 -22.42 8.97 -2.45
N ALA A 54 -22.58 8.35 -3.61
CA ALA A 54 -23.77 7.56 -3.93
C ALA A 54 -23.99 6.40 -2.96
N ALA A 55 -22.94 5.68 -2.58
CA ALA A 55 -23.01 4.58 -1.60
C ALA A 55 -23.43 5.10 -0.20
N VAL A 56 -22.84 6.22 0.27
CA VAL A 56 -23.22 6.86 1.54
C VAL A 56 -24.69 7.27 1.50
N THR A 57 -25.11 7.99 0.46
CA THR A 57 -26.50 8.47 0.30
C THR A 57 -27.48 7.29 0.26
N TYR A 58 -27.16 6.23 -0.49
CA TYR A 58 -27.97 5.02 -0.51
C TYR A 58 -28.18 4.43 0.89
N ASN A 59 -27.08 4.29 1.64
CA ASN A 59 -27.14 3.76 3.02
C ASN A 59 -27.93 4.67 3.96
N GLU A 60 -27.80 6.00 3.80
CA GLU A 60 -28.55 6.97 4.61
C GLU A 60 -30.06 6.91 4.35
N VAL A 61 -30.46 6.86 3.09
CA VAL A 61 -31.88 6.82 2.69
C VAL A 61 -32.53 5.49 3.08
N ASN A 62 -31.82 4.37 2.94
CA ASN A 62 -32.36 3.02 3.15
C ASN A 62 -32.07 2.43 4.54
N GLY A 63 -31.33 3.12 5.40
CA GLY A 63 -30.94 2.61 6.72
C GLY A 63 -30.07 1.35 6.66
N THR A 64 -29.28 1.16 5.58
CA THR A 64 -28.48 -0.05 5.35
C THR A 64 -27.03 0.13 5.77
N GLY A 65 -26.34 -1.01 5.97
CA GLY A 65 -24.95 -1.08 6.40
C GLY A 65 -24.79 -1.46 7.87
N ILE A 66 -23.70 -2.16 8.18
CA ILE A 66 -23.46 -2.78 9.50
C ILE A 66 -23.58 -1.76 10.63
N LEU A 67 -22.98 -0.59 10.50
CA LEU A 67 -22.97 0.44 11.54
C LEU A 67 -24.34 1.08 11.79
N ARG A 68 -25.27 0.96 10.84
CA ARG A 68 -26.64 1.50 10.97
C ARG A 68 -27.61 0.50 11.60
N MET A 69 -27.19 -0.77 11.67
CA MET A 69 -27.99 -1.86 12.26
C MET A 69 -27.68 -2.07 13.74
N ILE A 70 -26.64 -1.41 14.29
CA ILE A 70 -26.16 -1.62 15.65
C ILE A 70 -26.02 -0.27 16.34
N GLU A 71 -26.64 -0.12 17.50
CA GLU A 71 -26.45 1.05 18.35
C GLU A 71 -25.13 0.94 19.12
N LEU A 72 -24.20 1.82 18.85
CA LEU A 72 -22.89 1.88 19.50
C LEU A 72 -22.65 3.29 20.07
N PRO A 73 -21.95 3.41 21.19
CA PRO A 73 -21.41 4.68 21.63
C PRO A 73 -20.54 5.29 20.51
N LEU A 74 -20.54 6.61 20.36
CA LEU A 74 -19.88 7.30 19.24
C LEU A 74 -18.42 6.87 19.03
N TRP A 75 -17.65 6.76 20.11
CA TRP A 75 -16.25 6.35 20.00
C TRP A 75 -16.07 4.93 19.43
N LEU A 76 -16.95 4.00 19.83
CA LEU A 76 -16.91 2.62 19.34
C LEU A 76 -17.42 2.54 17.88
N HIS A 77 -18.45 3.33 17.55
CA HIS A 77 -18.94 3.48 16.17
C HIS A 77 -17.82 3.95 15.23
N VAL A 78 -17.07 4.98 15.64
CA VAL A 78 -15.93 5.49 14.86
C VAL A 78 -14.83 4.44 14.72
N LEU A 79 -14.41 3.80 15.81
CA LEU A 79 -13.36 2.78 15.77
C LEU A 79 -13.76 1.57 14.93
N ALA A 80 -14.98 1.06 15.09
CA ALA A 80 -15.50 -0.06 14.31
C ALA A 80 -15.57 0.30 12.81
N GLY A 81 -16.04 1.51 12.51
CA GLY A 81 -16.09 1.99 11.13
C GLY A 81 -14.72 2.11 10.47
N LEU A 82 -13.75 2.72 11.16
CA LEU A 82 -12.38 2.79 10.66
C LEU A 82 -11.79 1.39 10.43
N ALA A 83 -11.97 0.47 11.40
CA ALA A 83 -11.46 -0.89 11.30
C ALA A 83 -12.09 -1.68 10.15
N LEU A 84 -13.42 -1.66 10.01
CA LEU A 84 -14.11 -2.39 8.95
C LEU A 84 -13.84 -1.81 7.56
N MET A 85 -13.75 -0.49 7.44
CA MET A 85 -13.38 0.15 6.17
C MET A 85 -11.93 -0.18 5.79
N ASP A 86 -11.01 -0.23 6.75
CA ASP A 86 -9.62 -0.62 6.51
C ASP A 86 -9.51 -2.10 6.14
N LEU A 87 -10.29 -2.97 6.79
CA LEU A 87 -10.36 -4.39 6.45
C LEU A 87 -10.73 -4.61 4.97
N ILE A 88 -11.81 -3.98 4.51
CA ILE A 88 -12.36 -4.24 3.17
C ILE A 88 -11.68 -3.37 2.13
N GLY A 89 -11.54 -2.08 2.41
CA GLY A 89 -11.05 -1.08 1.46
C GLY A 89 -9.53 -0.99 1.36
N ALA A 90 -8.80 -1.60 2.29
CA ALA A 90 -7.33 -1.63 2.26
C ALA A 90 -6.79 -3.06 2.37
N TRP A 91 -6.92 -3.76 3.50
CA TRP A 91 -6.30 -5.06 3.72
C TRP A 91 -6.76 -6.10 2.71
N LEU A 92 -8.06 -6.29 2.52
CA LEU A 92 -8.63 -7.34 1.65
C LEU A 92 -8.25 -7.11 0.18
N ILE A 93 -8.39 -5.90 -0.33
CA ILE A 93 -8.01 -5.59 -1.71
C ILE A 93 -6.51 -5.79 -1.91
N HIS A 94 -5.68 -5.34 -0.99
CA HIS A 94 -4.23 -5.49 -1.06
C HIS A 94 -3.81 -6.97 -1.05
N TRP A 95 -4.41 -7.78 -0.17
CA TRP A 95 -4.23 -9.22 -0.18
C TRP A 95 -4.64 -9.86 -1.51
N LEU A 96 -5.79 -9.46 -2.09
CA LEU A 96 -6.23 -9.93 -3.41
C LEU A 96 -5.27 -9.51 -4.53
N GLU A 97 -4.74 -8.30 -4.49
CA GLU A 97 -3.75 -7.79 -5.44
C GLU A 97 -2.49 -8.65 -5.45
N HIS A 98 -2.12 -9.27 -4.34
CA HIS A 98 -1.01 -10.22 -4.26
C HIS A 98 -1.37 -11.64 -4.65
N LYS A 99 -2.59 -12.10 -4.36
CA LYS A 99 -3.01 -13.51 -4.58
C LYS A 99 -3.62 -13.72 -5.95
N VAL A 100 -4.23 -12.71 -6.54
CA VAL A 100 -4.90 -12.81 -7.85
C VAL A 100 -3.98 -12.28 -8.94
N LYS A 101 -3.47 -13.18 -9.78
CA LYS A 101 -2.43 -12.92 -10.79
C LYS A 101 -2.67 -11.70 -11.69
N TRP A 102 -3.92 -11.48 -12.15
CA TRP A 102 -4.22 -10.33 -13.00
C TRP A 102 -4.24 -9.01 -12.21
N MET A 103 -4.61 -9.03 -10.94
CA MET A 103 -4.56 -7.87 -10.04
C MET A 103 -3.11 -7.53 -9.68
N TRP A 104 -2.29 -8.54 -9.38
CA TRP A 104 -0.84 -8.38 -9.17
C TRP A 104 -0.15 -7.64 -10.31
N ARG A 105 -0.56 -7.87 -11.57
CA ARG A 105 0.03 -7.19 -12.73
C ARG A 105 -0.09 -5.66 -12.66
N PHE A 106 -1.08 -5.12 -11.97
CA PHE A 106 -1.21 -3.69 -11.73
C PHE A 106 -0.48 -3.27 -10.47
N HIS A 107 -0.57 -4.06 -9.40
CA HIS A 107 0.06 -3.77 -8.11
C HIS A 107 1.58 -3.91 -8.14
N ILE A 108 2.14 -4.72 -9.01
CA ILE A 108 3.58 -4.87 -9.23
C ILE A 108 4.29 -3.53 -9.50
N ILE A 109 3.59 -2.53 -10.02
CA ILE A 109 4.13 -1.19 -10.27
C ILE A 109 4.51 -0.51 -8.95
N HIS A 110 3.67 -0.66 -7.92
CA HIS A 110 3.94 -0.19 -6.57
C HIS A 110 5.18 -0.87 -6.00
N HIS A 111 5.27 -2.19 -6.10
CA HIS A 111 6.41 -2.98 -5.63
C HIS A 111 7.69 -2.81 -6.48
N SER A 112 7.59 -2.30 -7.69
CA SER A 112 8.76 -2.06 -8.55
C SER A 112 9.65 -0.91 -8.07
N ASP A 113 9.26 -0.22 -7.00
CA ASP A 113 10.05 0.85 -6.41
C ASP A 113 11.23 0.28 -5.62
N VAL A 114 12.43 0.56 -6.11
CA VAL A 114 13.69 0.12 -5.47
C VAL A 114 14.21 1.13 -4.43
N HIS A 115 13.58 2.30 -4.35
CA HIS A 115 13.93 3.40 -3.46
C HIS A 115 12.71 3.83 -2.62
N VAL A 116 12.19 2.90 -1.83
CA VAL A 116 10.98 3.14 -1.03
C VAL A 116 11.15 4.37 -0.14
N ASP A 117 10.37 5.41 -0.43
CA ASP A 117 10.28 6.64 0.34
C ASP A 117 8.82 7.14 0.44
N VAL A 118 8.59 8.28 1.08
CA VAL A 118 7.26 8.87 1.28
C VAL A 118 6.46 9.03 -0.02
N THR A 119 7.12 9.16 -1.17
CA THR A 119 6.46 9.28 -2.48
C THR A 119 6.05 7.94 -3.08
N SER A 120 6.59 6.82 -2.57
CA SER A 120 6.24 5.47 -3.03
C SER A 120 4.76 5.15 -2.80
N GLY A 121 4.16 5.74 -1.75
CA GLY A 121 2.71 5.68 -1.53
C GLY A 121 1.84 6.32 -2.62
N LEU A 122 2.44 7.04 -3.57
CA LEU A 122 1.77 7.61 -4.75
C LEU A 122 1.91 6.74 -6.01
N ARG A 123 2.76 5.69 -5.97
CA ARG A 123 3.14 4.88 -7.12
C ARG A 123 2.12 3.78 -7.39
N HIS A 124 0.93 4.14 -7.85
CA HIS A 124 -0.15 3.21 -8.15
C HIS A 124 -0.57 3.30 -9.61
N HIS A 125 -0.65 2.14 -10.29
CA HIS A 125 -1.14 2.07 -11.66
C HIS A 125 -2.63 2.48 -11.73
N PRO A 126 -3.11 3.18 -12.80
CA PRO A 126 -4.53 3.52 -12.94
C PRO A 126 -5.48 2.33 -12.80
N GLY A 127 -5.10 1.15 -13.31
CA GLY A 127 -5.89 -0.09 -13.15
C GLY A 127 -5.99 -0.55 -11.70
N GLU A 128 -4.92 -0.47 -10.93
CA GLU A 128 -4.94 -0.71 -9.49
C GLU A 128 -5.84 0.28 -8.76
N ASN A 129 -5.71 1.57 -9.11
CA ASN A 129 -6.52 2.62 -8.49
C ASN A 129 -8.02 2.40 -8.70
N ILE A 130 -8.44 1.91 -9.89
CA ILE A 130 -9.83 1.52 -10.14
C ILE A 130 -10.26 0.38 -9.20
N LEU A 131 -9.44 -0.65 -9.01
CA LEU A 131 -9.74 -1.76 -8.12
C LEU A 131 -9.89 -1.28 -6.66
N ARG A 132 -8.94 -0.50 -6.17
CA ARG A 132 -8.97 0.07 -4.82
C ARG A 132 -10.19 0.95 -4.59
N LEU A 133 -10.57 1.73 -5.60
CA LEU A 133 -11.78 2.54 -5.58
C LEU A 133 -13.06 1.70 -5.47
N LEU A 134 -13.17 0.63 -6.26
CA LEU A 134 -14.30 -0.29 -6.19
C LEU A 134 -14.41 -0.94 -4.80
N PHE A 135 -13.30 -1.38 -4.22
CA PHE A 135 -13.29 -1.98 -2.89
C PHE A 135 -13.56 -0.95 -1.78
N THR A 136 -13.08 0.28 -1.91
CA THR A 136 -13.44 1.36 -1.00
C THR A 136 -14.94 1.66 -1.06
N SER A 137 -15.52 1.72 -2.25
CA SER A 137 -16.97 1.92 -2.43
C SER A 137 -17.78 0.74 -1.85
N LEU A 138 -17.30 -0.49 -2.05
CA LEU A 138 -17.87 -1.70 -1.45
C LEU A 138 -17.79 -1.65 0.08
N ALA A 139 -16.66 -1.23 0.64
CA ALA A 139 -16.49 -1.05 2.08
C ALA A 139 -17.52 -0.05 2.63
N VAL A 140 -17.66 1.11 1.99
CA VAL A 140 -18.66 2.12 2.35
C VAL A 140 -20.07 1.55 2.29
N PHE A 141 -20.40 0.80 1.25
CA PHE A 141 -21.72 0.19 1.09
C PHE A 141 -22.02 -0.86 2.17
N ILE A 142 -21.07 -1.74 2.48
CA ILE A 142 -21.24 -2.80 3.49
C ILE A 142 -21.27 -2.21 4.91
N VAL A 143 -20.34 -1.29 5.20
CA VAL A 143 -20.16 -0.75 6.57
C VAL A 143 -21.26 0.26 6.91
N GLY A 144 -21.74 1.05 5.96
CA GLY A 144 -22.77 2.08 6.17
C GLY A 144 -22.31 3.28 6.99
N PRO A 145 -21.06 3.80 6.81
CA PRO A 145 -20.57 4.94 7.57
C PRO A 145 -21.32 6.22 7.21
N THR A 146 -21.24 7.23 8.08
CA THR A 146 -21.60 8.61 7.71
C THR A 146 -20.56 9.20 6.78
N PHE A 147 -20.93 10.24 6.04
CA PHE A 147 -19.97 10.96 5.17
C PHE A 147 -18.75 11.47 5.96
N GLY A 148 -18.98 12.01 7.17
CA GLY A 148 -17.88 12.47 8.04
C GLY A 148 -16.90 11.34 8.41
N LEU A 149 -17.41 10.13 8.67
CA LEU A 149 -16.57 8.98 8.98
C LEU A 149 -15.78 8.49 7.75
N VAL A 150 -16.37 8.56 6.55
CA VAL A 150 -15.65 8.28 5.30
C VAL A 150 -14.51 9.26 5.10
N MET A 151 -14.75 10.56 5.28
CA MET A 151 -13.70 11.59 5.15
C MET A 151 -12.58 11.39 6.18
N LEU A 152 -12.93 11.05 7.42
CA LEU A 152 -11.95 10.73 8.45
C LEU A 152 -11.10 9.51 8.06
N TYR A 153 -11.74 8.42 7.62
CA TYR A 153 -11.04 7.23 7.13
C TYR A 153 -10.08 7.54 5.98
N GLN A 154 -10.55 8.24 4.94
CA GLN A 154 -9.72 8.59 3.78
C GLN A 154 -8.51 9.43 4.18
N THR A 155 -8.70 10.38 5.11
CA THR A 155 -7.61 11.22 5.62
C THR A 155 -6.57 10.41 6.37
N ILE A 156 -7.00 9.54 7.29
CA ILE A 156 -6.12 8.67 8.07
C ILE A 156 -5.44 7.65 7.15
N SER A 157 -6.18 7.05 6.22
CA SER A 157 -5.65 6.09 5.25
C SER A 157 -4.55 6.70 4.38
N ALA A 158 -4.77 7.90 3.86
CA ALA A 158 -3.75 8.62 3.09
C ALA A 158 -2.52 8.96 3.94
N PHE A 159 -2.73 9.42 5.17
CA PHE A 159 -1.63 9.68 6.11
C PHE A 159 -0.78 8.42 6.34
N PHE A 160 -1.41 7.29 6.63
CA PHE A 160 -0.70 6.03 6.84
C PHE A 160 -0.01 5.52 5.57
N ALA A 161 -0.62 5.64 4.40
CA ALA A 161 0.02 5.28 3.14
C ALA A 161 1.33 6.01 2.91
N HIS A 162 1.43 7.30 3.29
CA HIS A 162 2.68 8.05 3.23
C HIS A 162 3.63 7.75 4.38
N LEU A 163 3.11 7.62 5.60
CA LEU A 163 3.91 7.33 6.80
C LEU A 163 4.63 5.99 6.67
N THR A 164 3.93 4.94 6.24
CA THR A 164 4.47 3.57 6.17
C THR A 164 5.59 3.42 5.15
N HIS A 165 5.58 4.23 4.09
CA HIS A 165 6.66 4.28 3.10
C HIS A 165 7.79 5.24 3.48
N ALA A 166 7.58 6.13 4.46
CA ALA A 166 8.58 7.13 4.83
C ALA A 166 9.87 6.51 5.38
N ASN A 167 11.00 7.16 5.12
CA ASN A 167 12.30 6.75 5.63
C ASN A 167 12.50 7.19 7.10
N ILE A 168 11.53 6.83 7.95
CA ILE A 168 11.55 7.08 9.39
C ILE A 168 12.04 5.81 10.09
N ARG A 169 13.02 5.97 10.98
CA ARG A 169 13.47 4.89 11.87
C ARG A 169 13.02 5.21 13.29
N MET A 170 12.16 4.36 13.81
CA MET A 170 11.78 4.37 15.22
C MET A 170 12.68 3.40 16.03
N PRO A 171 12.81 3.59 17.36
CA PRO A 171 13.39 2.55 18.21
C PRO A 171 12.68 1.21 18.00
N LEU A 172 13.42 0.13 17.76
CA LEU A 172 12.84 -1.18 17.41
C LEU A 172 11.83 -1.69 18.43
N SER A 173 12.04 -1.45 19.73
CA SER A 173 11.09 -1.82 20.77
C SER A 173 9.75 -1.12 20.63
N LEU A 174 9.76 0.17 20.32
CA LEU A 174 8.55 0.96 20.11
C LEU A 174 7.85 0.55 18.82
N ASP A 175 8.60 0.42 17.72
CA ASP A 175 8.08 -0.03 16.42
C ASP A 175 7.39 -1.38 16.55
N HIS A 176 8.06 -2.36 17.17
CA HIS A 176 7.52 -3.69 17.37
C HIS A 176 6.24 -3.71 18.21
N VAL A 177 6.16 -2.91 19.28
CA VAL A 177 4.92 -2.80 20.07
C VAL A 177 3.80 -2.17 19.26
N LEU A 178 4.08 -1.08 18.54
CA LEU A 178 3.09 -0.41 17.70
C LEU A 178 2.63 -1.29 16.55
N SER A 179 3.50 -2.15 16.00
CA SER A 179 3.18 -3.04 14.88
C SER A 179 2.18 -4.15 15.20
N TYR A 180 1.75 -4.31 16.45
CA TYR A 180 0.61 -5.17 16.79
C TYR A 180 -0.74 -4.51 16.51
N ILE A 181 -0.79 -3.18 16.43
CA ILE A 181 -2.04 -2.43 16.24
C ILE A 181 -2.01 -1.65 14.93
N PHE A 182 -0.92 -0.93 14.66
CA PHE A 182 -0.78 -0.05 13.52
C PHE A 182 0.31 -0.51 12.57
N VAL A 183 0.11 -0.26 11.29
CA VAL A 183 1.16 -0.47 10.29
C VAL A 183 2.25 0.58 10.48
N THR A 184 3.43 0.14 10.88
CA THR A 184 4.60 1.02 11.05
C THR A 184 5.44 1.04 9.78
N PRO A 185 6.31 2.06 9.60
CA PRO A 185 7.25 2.09 8.47
C PRO A 185 8.14 0.85 8.39
N HIS A 186 8.60 0.35 9.53
CA HIS A 186 9.42 -0.86 9.59
C HIS A 186 8.62 -2.10 9.17
N PHE A 187 7.40 -2.27 9.71
CA PHE A 187 6.52 -3.39 9.41
C PHE A 187 6.15 -3.46 7.92
N HIS A 188 5.81 -2.31 7.32
CA HIS A 188 5.45 -2.25 5.90
C HIS A 188 6.65 -2.45 4.96
N LYS A 189 7.85 -2.03 5.35
CA LYS A 189 9.07 -2.23 4.54
C LYS A 189 9.43 -3.69 4.34
N VAL A 190 9.04 -4.59 5.26
CA VAL A 190 9.18 -6.04 5.07
C VAL A 190 8.38 -6.49 3.84
N HIS A 191 7.17 -5.99 3.68
CA HIS A 191 6.29 -6.25 2.55
C HIS A 191 6.89 -5.82 1.19
N HIS A 192 7.67 -4.75 1.14
CA HIS A 192 8.34 -4.28 -0.08
C HIS A 192 9.60 -5.07 -0.45
N HIS A 193 9.96 -6.12 0.30
CA HIS A 193 11.07 -6.99 -0.08
C HIS A 193 10.78 -7.69 -1.42
N TYR A 194 11.80 -7.77 -2.31
CA TYR A 194 11.66 -8.24 -3.68
C TYR A 194 11.29 -9.72 -3.81
N GLU A 195 11.51 -10.53 -2.79
CA GLU A 195 11.39 -11.99 -2.82
C GLU A 195 10.42 -12.51 -1.76
N GLN A 196 9.71 -13.59 -2.12
CA GLN A 196 8.85 -14.30 -1.17
C GLN A 196 9.67 -15.00 -0.07
N PRO A 197 9.14 -15.21 1.15
CA PRO A 197 7.74 -14.94 1.53
C PRO A 197 7.43 -13.48 1.89
N TYR A 198 8.42 -12.61 2.07
CA TYR A 198 8.24 -11.27 2.61
C TYR A 198 7.30 -10.39 1.77
N THR A 199 7.41 -10.43 0.43
CA THR A 199 6.49 -9.72 -0.46
C THR A 199 5.02 -10.09 -0.24
N ASP A 200 4.74 -11.31 0.21
CA ASP A 200 3.39 -11.85 0.42
C ASP A 200 2.92 -11.76 1.89
N THR A 201 3.32 -10.71 2.63
CA THR A 201 3.02 -10.46 4.05
C THR A 201 2.59 -9.01 4.29
N ASN A 202 2.09 -8.67 5.48
CA ASN A 202 1.90 -7.28 5.95
C ASN A 202 1.06 -6.41 5.01
N TYR A 203 -0.17 -6.81 4.72
CA TYR A 203 -1.08 -6.15 3.78
C TYR A 203 -1.84 -4.95 4.36
N GLY A 204 -1.79 -4.72 5.68
CA GLY A 204 -2.47 -3.62 6.35
C GLY A 204 -2.06 -2.25 5.81
N ASN A 205 -2.97 -1.28 5.91
CA ASN A 205 -2.66 0.13 5.65
C ASN A 205 -2.66 0.96 6.94
N ILE A 206 -3.78 0.98 7.68
CA ILE A 206 -3.85 1.64 8.99
C ILE A 206 -3.54 0.63 10.08
N PHE A 207 -4.26 -0.49 10.09
CA PHE A 207 -4.22 -1.47 11.16
C PHE A 207 -3.48 -2.75 10.74
N SER A 208 -2.42 -3.06 11.46
CA SER A 208 -1.65 -4.31 11.31
C SER A 208 -2.29 -5.50 12.03
N PHE A 209 -3.21 -5.27 12.98
CA PHE A 209 -3.88 -6.38 13.66
C PHE A 209 -4.65 -7.30 12.71
N TRP A 210 -5.06 -6.81 11.54
CA TRP A 210 -5.63 -7.67 10.49
C TRP A 210 -4.62 -8.72 10.01
N ASP A 211 -3.36 -8.31 9.82
CA ASP A 211 -2.29 -9.24 9.45
C ASP A 211 -2.04 -10.27 10.55
N HIS A 212 -2.10 -9.87 11.82
CA HIS A 212 -2.00 -10.81 12.94
C HIS A 212 -3.18 -11.79 12.99
N ILE A 213 -4.41 -11.31 12.80
CA ILE A 213 -5.62 -12.15 12.80
C ILE A 213 -5.60 -13.15 11.65
N PHE A 214 -5.18 -12.74 10.45
CA PHE A 214 -5.16 -13.60 9.26
C PHE A 214 -3.84 -14.35 9.05
N GLY A 215 -2.87 -14.23 9.97
CA GLY A 215 -1.60 -14.96 9.92
C GLY A 215 -0.65 -14.50 8.82
N THR A 216 -0.77 -13.25 8.39
CA THR A 216 0.08 -12.64 7.36
C THR A 216 1.12 -11.67 7.95
N ALA A 217 1.13 -11.48 9.27
CA ALA A 217 2.09 -10.60 9.95
C ALA A 217 3.49 -11.22 10.00
N VAL A 218 4.48 -10.49 9.52
CA VAL A 218 5.90 -10.84 9.65
C VAL A 218 6.68 -9.61 10.09
N TYR A 219 7.53 -9.77 11.09
CA TYR A 219 8.39 -8.71 11.60
C TYR A 219 9.86 -9.12 11.46
N GLU A 220 10.60 -8.46 10.57
CA GLU A 220 12.07 -8.62 10.44
C GLU A 220 12.77 -7.53 11.26
N LYS A 221 13.63 -7.92 12.19
CA LYS A 221 14.33 -6.97 13.08
C LYS A 221 15.42 -6.17 12.37
N ASP A 222 16.00 -6.76 11.34
CA ASP A 222 17.14 -6.21 10.61
C ASP A 222 16.71 -5.74 9.22
N LEU A 223 16.37 -4.44 9.10
CA LEU A 223 16.00 -3.83 7.81
C LEU A 223 17.15 -3.87 6.79
N ASP A 224 18.40 -4.01 7.22
CA ASP A 224 19.54 -4.06 6.31
C ASP A 224 19.59 -5.36 5.48
N LYS A 225 18.75 -6.34 5.84
CA LYS A 225 18.53 -7.55 5.03
C LYS A 225 17.51 -7.36 3.93
N LEU A 226 16.67 -6.32 4.01
CA LEU A 226 15.63 -6.08 3.05
C LEU A 226 16.23 -5.46 1.78
N VAL A 227 15.74 -5.92 0.65
CA VAL A 227 16.08 -5.41 -0.67
C VAL A 227 14.76 -5.11 -1.38
N TYR A 228 14.52 -3.84 -1.70
CA TYR A 228 13.25 -3.42 -2.30
C TYR A 228 13.23 -3.64 -3.81
N GLY A 229 12.04 -3.82 -4.35
CA GLY A 229 11.81 -4.05 -5.77
C GLY A 229 11.03 -5.33 -6.04
N ILE A 230 11.21 -5.88 -7.23
CA ILE A 230 10.54 -7.09 -7.71
C ILE A 230 11.52 -8.03 -8.40
N ASP A 231 11.28 -9.33 -8.29
CA ASP A 231 12.15 -10.38 -8.81
C ASP A 231 11.96 -10.69 -10.31
N THR A 232 11.14 -9.91 -11.01
CA THR A 232 10.78 -10.15 -12.42
C THR A 232 11.22 -9.06 -13.40
N HIS A 233 11.44 -7.82 -12.94
CA HIS A 233 11.77 -6.66 -13.77
C HIS A 233 13.02 -5.97 -13.24
N PHE A 234 14.17 -6.57 -13.54
CA PHE A 234 15.45 -6.19 -12.93
C PHE A 234 16.18 -5.03 -13.61
N LYS A 235 15.79 -4.66 -14.84
CA LYS A 235 16.48 -3.61 -15.57
C LYS A 235 16.02 -2.24 -15.05
N THR A 236 16.98 -1.33 -14.85
CA THR A 236 16.70 0.02 -14.36
C THR A 236 15.64 0.73 -15.21
N GLU A 237 15.68 0.55 -16.53
CA GLU A 237 14.72 1.17 -17.46
C GLU A 237 13.29 0.67 -17.25
N GLU A 238 13.10 -0.55 -16.75
CA GLU A 238 11.79 -1.15 -16.51
C GLU A 238 11.08 -0.49 -15.33
N HIS A 239 11.79 -0.09 -14.29
CA HIS A 239 11.20 0.49 -13.08
C HIS A 239 11.46 2.00 -12.89
N SER A 240 12.23 2.65 -13.77
CA SER A 240 12.52 4.09 -13.75
C SER A 240 11.96 4.88 -14.93
N SER A 241 11.11 4.27 -15.76
CA SER A 241 10.43 4.90 -16.90
C SER A 241 8.91 4.82 -16.74
N LEU A 242 8.24 5.98 -16.68
CA LEU A 242 6.78 6.04 -16.56
C LEU A 242 6.09 5.23 -17.68
N LYS A 243 6.57 5.34 -18.94
CA LYS A 243 6.03 4.58 -20.07
C LYS A 243 6.13 3.07 -19.82
N ASN A 244 7.29 2.58 -19.39
CA ASN A 244 7.48 1.16 -19.13
C ASN A 244 6.61 0.67 -17.99
N LEU A 245 6.52 1.44 -16.89
CA LEU A 245 5.66 1.14 -15.76
C LEU A 245 4.19 1.03 -16.16
N LEU A 246 3.67 1.95 -16.98
CA LEU A 246 2.30 1.89 -17.49
C LEU A 246 2.05 0.69 -18.42
N LEU A 247 3.08 0.15 -19.04
CA LEU A 247 2.97 -0.98 -19.98
C LEU A 247 3.19 -2.35 -19.31
N ILE A 248 3.83 -2.44 -18.15
CA ILE A 248 4.09 -3.72 -17.45
C ILE A 248 2.84 -4.59 -17.32
N PRO A 249 1.66 -4.10 -16.91
CA PRO A 249 0.47 -4.93 -16.76
C PRO A 249 0.03 -5.65 -18.05
N PHE A 250 0.40 -5.13 -19.19
CA PHE A 250 -0.01 -5.62 -20.51
C PHE A 250 1.07 -6.46 -21.20
N GLN A 251 2.28 -6.58 -20.62
CA GLN A 251 3.35 -7.43 -21.12
C GLN A 251 3.06 -8.93 -20.82
N PRO A 252 3.74 -9.88 -21.49
CA PRO A 252 3.71 -11.28 -21.11
C PRO A 252 4.06 -11.45 -19.62
N TYR A 253 3.31 -12.32 -18.92
CA TYR A 253 3.57 -12.55 -17.50
C TYR A 253 4.94 -13.20 -17.30
N ARG A 254 5.73 -12.62 -16.42
CA ARG A 254 7.01 -13.18 -15.98
C ARG A 254 6.81 -13.89 -14.64
N HIS A 255 7.28 -15.14 -14.56
CA HIS A 255 7.22 -15.89 -13.31
C HIS A 255 8.26 -15.37 -12.32
N PRO A 256 7.92 -15.28 -11.02
CA PRO A 256 8.89 -15.00 -9.98
C PRO A 256 10.06 -16.00 -10.02
N VAL A 257 11.28 -15.50 -9.81
CA VAL A 257 12.50 -16.34 -9.91
C VAL A 257 12.64 -17.26 -8.68
N GLY A 258 12.08 -16.88 -7.54
CA GLY A 258 12.16 -17.62 -6.27
C GLY A 258 11.11 -18.72 -6.08
N ARG A 259 10.14 -18.87 -6.98
CA ARG A 259 9.19 -19.99 -6.91
C ARG A 259 9.79 -21.26 -7.54
N LYS A 260 10.20 -22.20 -6.71
CA LYS A 260 10.36 -23.59 -7.09
C LYS A 260 9.01 -24.32 -7.02
#